data_079dd34d353dff351c8554c658a5b971
#
_entry.id   079dd34d353dff351c8554c658a5b971
#
_cell.length_a   1.000
_cell.length_b   1.000
_cell.length_c   1.000
_cell.angle_alpha   90.00
_cell.angle_beta   90.00
_cell.angle_gamma   90.00
#
_symmetry.space_group_name_H-M   'P 1'
#
loop_
_entity.id
_entity.type
_entity.pdbx_description
1 polymer ?
#
loop_
_entity_poly.entity_id
_entity_poly.type
_entity_poly.pdbx_seq_one_letter_code
_entity_poly.pdbx_strand_id
1 'polypeptide(L)' 'PEVRVNCIMPGPFLTDISNAWSEATHDSLKALPLKRGGQPSEIVGAALYFASEASSFTTGSVLKIDGGLIAAPG' A
#
# COMPACT_ATOMS: atom_id res chain seq x y z
N PRO A 1 -13.84 -23.29 -4.88
CA PRO A 1 -13.23 -22.57 -5.99
C PRO A 1 -11.72 -22.57 -5.89
N GLU A 2 -11.07 -22.61 -7.03
CA GLU A 2 -9.62 -22.64 -7.11
C GLU A 2 -9.00 -21.26 -7.29
N VAL A 3 -9.85 -20.26 -7.48
CA VAL A 3 -9.40 -18.89 -7.75
C VAL A 3 -9.63 -18.02 -6.52
N ARG A 4 -8.59 -17.29 -6.12
CA ARG A 4 -8.68 -16.26 -5.09
C ARG A 4 -8.51 -14.89 -5.71
N VAL A 5 -9.26 -13.91 -5.23
CA VAL A 5 -9.17 -12.53 -5.70
C VAL A 5 -9.03 -11.61 -4.49
N ASN A 6 -7.97 -10.84 -4.47
CA ASN A 6 -7.69 -9.88 -3.41
C ASN A 6 -7.29 -8.53 -4.02
N CYS A 7 -7.34 -7.49 -3.24
CA CYS A 7 -7.02 -6.15 -3.67
C CYS A 7 -5.94 -5.53 -2.77
N ILE A 8 -4.96 -4.87 -3.40
CA ILE A 8 -4.02 -4.01 -2.68
C ILE A 8 -4.45 -2.58 -2.92
N MET A 9 -4.63 -1.82 -1.84
CA MET A 9 -4.98 -0.40 -1.92
C MET A 9 -3.77 0.43 -1.46
N PRO A 10 -2.92 0.88 -2.40
CA PRO A 10 -1.73 1.65 -2.05
C PRO A 10 -2.08 3.09 -1.74
N GLY A 11 -1.33 3.70 -0.84
CA GLY A 11 -1.31 5.13 -0.63
C GLY A 11 -0.20 5.79 -1.45
N PRO A 12 0.37 6.91 -0.94
CA PRO A 12 1.41 7.62 -1.67
C PRO A 12 2.75 6.89 -1.57
N PHE A 13 3.25 6.44 -2.72
CA PHE A 13 4.54 5.77 -2.82
C PHE A 13 5.56 6.62 -3.56
N LEU A 14 6.79 6.59 -3.10
CA LEU A 14 7.89 7.34 -3.70
C LEU A 14 8.45 6.56 -4.89
N THR A 15 8.13 7.03 -6.08
CA THR A 15 8.60 6.46 -7.35
C THR A 15 9.26 7.56 -8.17
N ASP A 16 9.71 7.25 -9.38
CA ASP A 16 10.27 8.27 -10.27
C ASP A 16 9.28 9.41 -10.53
N ILE A 17 7.99 9.10 -10.59
CA ILE A 17 6.95 10.12 -10.79
C ILE A 17 6.86 11.06 -9.58
N SER A 18 7.12 10.57 -8.37
CA SER A 18 7.06 11.40 -7.17
C SER A 18 8.06 12.53 -7.17
N ASN A 19 9.15 12.42 -7.95
CA ASN A 19 10.13 13.48 -8.08
C ASN A 19 9.54 14.73 -8.74
N ALA A 20 8.45 14.60 -9.49
CA ALA A 20 7.75 15.71 -10.12
C ALA A 20 6.73 16.38 -9.18
N TRP A 21 6.50 15.82 -8.00
CA TRP A 21 5.57 16.40 -7.03
C TRP A 21 6.13 17.70 -6.46
N SER A 22 5.24 18.65 -6.16
CA SER A 22 5.63 19.88 -5.51
C SER A 22 6.16 19.63 -4.11
N GLU A 23 6.93 20.59 -3.59
CA GLU A 23 7.40 20.53 -2.21
C GLU A 23 6.23 20.45 -1.22
N ALA A 24 5.14 21.18 -1.50
CA ALA A 24 3.95 21.13 -0.66
C ALA A 24 3.33 19.72 -0.65
N THR A 25 3.34 19.02 -1.78
CA THR A 25 2.85 17.64 -1.87
C THR A 25 3.75 16.72 -1.05
N HIS A 26 5.07 16.84 -1.17
CA HIS A 26 6.00 16.07 -0.36
C HIS A 26 5.82 16.37 1.14
N ASP A 27 5.63 17.62 1.50
CA ASP A 27 5.42 18.02 2.89
C ASP A 27 4.12 17.45 3.47
N SER A 28 3.09 17.30 2.64
CA SER A 28 1.82 16.73 3.10
C SER A 28 1.96 15.28 3.58
N LEU A 29 2.99 14.57 3.13
CA LEU A 29 3.25 13.20 3.58
C LEU A 29 3.56 13.15 5.07
N LYS A 30 4.07 14.23 5.64
CA LYS A 30 4.38 14.31 7.06
C LYS A 30 3.13 14.32 7.93
N ALA A 31 1.95 14.55 7.34
CA ALA A 31 0.68 14.48 8.03
C ALA A 31 0.16 13.04 8.17
N LEU A 32 0.74 12.08 7.45
CA LEU A 32 0.38 10.68 7.60
C LEU A 32 0.82 10.16 8.98
N PRO A 33 0.10 9.18 9.56
CA PRO A 33 0.53 8.57 10.81
C PRO A 33 1.97 8.05 10.77
N LEU A 34 2.41 7.45 9.66
CA LEU A 34 3.81 7.02 9.51
C LEU A 34 4.73 8.13 9.02
N LYS A 35 4.18 9.32 8.70
CA LYS A 35 4.91 10.56 8.41
C LYS A 35 5.87 10.49 7.22
N ARG A 36 5.59 9.61 6.26
CA ARG A 36 6.41 9.46 5.05
C ARG A 36 5.61 8.80 3.93
N GLY A 37 6.09 8.93 2.71
CA GLY A 37 5.62 8.09 1.61
C GLY A 37 6.19 6.68 1.71
N GLY A 38 5.57 5.73 1.07
CA GLY A 38 6.04 4.36 1.02
C GLY A 38 7.13 4.17 -0.02
N GLN A 39 8.01 3.21 0.20
CA GLN A 39 8.97 2.76 -0.81
C GLN A 39 8.33 1.65 -1.65
N PRO A 40 8.65 1.57 -2.96
CA PRO A 40 8.09 0.50 -3.80
C PRO A 40 8.31 -0.90 -3.24
N SER A 41 9.42 -1.16 -2.58
CA SER A 41 9.70 -2.44 -1.95
C SER A 41 8.69 -2.81 -0.88
N GLU A 42 8.01 -1.83 -0.30
CA GLU A 42 7.05 -2.06 0.77
C GLU A 42 5.71 -2.60 0.26
N ILE A 43 5.48 -2.55 -1.06
CA ILE A 43 4.29 -3.17 -1.66
C ILE A 43 4.58 -4.58 -2.18
N VAL A 44 5.84 -4.88 -2.46
CA VAL A 44 6.25 -6.17 -3.01
C VAL A 44 5.91 -7.31 -2.06
N GLY A 45 6.13 -7.12 -0.76
CA GLY A 45 5.79 -8.14 0.25
C GLY A 45 4.33 -8.52 0.24
N ALA A 46 3.43 -7.55 0.08
CA ALA A 46 2.00 -7.81 0.00
C ALA A 46 1.64 -8.58 -1.28
N ALA A 47 2.24 -8.20 -2.40
CA ALA A 47 2.01 -8.90 -3.67
C ALA A 47 2.50 -10.34 -3.57
N LEU A 48 3.66 -10.57 -2.98
CA LEU A 48 4.19 -11.93 -2.78
C LEU A 48 3.29 -12.74 -1.85
N TYR A 49 2.78 -12.14 -0.78
CA TYR A 49 1.84 -12.82 0.11
C TYR A 49 0.63 -13.30 -0.67
N PHE A 50 -0.02 -12.40 -1.43
CA PHE A 50 -1.22 -12.76 -2.18
C PHE A 50 -0.94 -13.77 -3.30
N ALA A 51 0.26 -13.76 -3.88
CA ALA A 51 0.63 -14.66 -4.96
C ALA A 51 1.11 -16.04 -4.48
N SER A 52 1.30 -16.21 -3.18
CA SER A 52 1.91 -17.41 -2.62
C SER A 52 0.91 -18.28 -1.86
N GLU A 53 1.33 -19.50 -1.52
CA GLU A 53 0.56 -20.39 -0.67
C GLU A 53 0.35 -19.84 0.74
N ALA A 54 1.16 -18.86 1.17
CA ALA A 54 0.96 -18.21 2.46
C ALA A 54 -0.43 -17.58 2.60
N SER A 55 -1.03 -17.17 1.48
CA SER A 55 -2.37 -16.58 1.47
C SER A 55 -3.46 -17.58 1.03
N SER A 56 -3.22 -18.87 1.13
CA SER A 56 -4.13 -19.89 0.61
C SER A 56 -5.54 -19.83 1.21
N PHE A 57 -5.70 -19.26 2.39
CA PHE A 57 -7.00 -19.06 3.05
C PHE A 57 -7.49 -17.62 2.97
N THR A 58 -6.92 -16.80 2.09
CA THR A 58 -7.23 -15.36 1.96
C THR A 58 -7.86 -15.10 0.60
N THR A 59 -9.10 -14.65 0.59
CA THR A 59 -9.78 -14.19 -0.62
C THR A 59 -10.79 -13.11 -0.25
N GLY A 60 -11.09 -12.22 -1.17
CA GLY A 60 -12.02 -11.12 -0.93
C GLY A 60 -11.47 -10.04 0.00
N SER A 61 -10.17 -10.02 0.23
CA SER A 61 -9.55 -9.06 1.15
C SER A 61 -9.09 -7.81 0.43
N VAL A 62 -9.12 -6.69 1.17
CA VAL A 62 -8.50 -5.44 0.75
C VAL A 62 -7.43 -5.11 1.76
N LEU A 63 -6.18 -5.03 1.30
CA LEU A 63 -5.04 -4.68 2.13
C LEU A 63 -4.63 -3.24 1.84
N LYS A 64 -4.80 -2.37 2.82
CA LYS A 64 -4.37 -0.97 2.72
C LYS A 64 -2.90 -0.86 3.08
N ILE A 65 -2.11 -0.27 2.16
CA ILE A 65 -0.67 -0.03 2.36
C ILE A 65 -0.46 1.46 2.11
N ASP A 66 -0.76 2.28 3.12
CA ASP A 66 -0.95 3.72 2.91
C ASP A 66 -0.36 4.58 4.05
N GLY A 67 0.44 4.00 4.92
CA GLY A 67 1.02 4.74 6.04
C GLY A 67 -0.02 5.26 7.03
N GLY A 68 -1.25 4.76 6.97
CA GLY A 68 -2.33 5.18 7.83
C GLY A 68 -3.22 6.28 7.25
N LEU A 69 -3.04 6.58 5.94
CA LEU A 69 -3.84 7.64 5.28
C LEU A 69 -5.34 7.40 5.45
N ILE A 70 -5.78 6.15 5.34
CA ILE A 70 -7.17 5.77 5.58
C ILE A 70 -7.20 4.91 6.84
N ALA A 71 -7.23 5.56 7.98
CA ALA A 71 -7.18 4.89 9.28
C ALA A 71 -8.57 4.42 9.73
N ALA A 72 -9.41 3.99 8.82
CA ALA A 72 -10.73 3.50 9.16
C ALA A 72 -10.62 2.12 9.80
N PRO A 73 -11.42 1.82 10.83
CA PRO A 73 -11.52 0.47 11.36
C PRO A 73 -12.09 -0.48 10.31
N GLY A 74 -11.53 -1.64 10.22
CA GLY A 74 -12.07 -2.66 9.34
C GLY A 74 -11.12 -3.23 8.35
#